data_bf71cfdeb6146bb882aad2b9f1d5dcfe
#
_entry.id   bf71cfdeb6146bb882aad2b9f1d5dcfe
#
_cell.length_a   1.000
_cell.length_b   1.000
_cell.length_c   1.000
_cell.angle_alpha   90.00
_cell.angle_beta   90.00
_cell.angle_gamma   90.00
#
_symmetry.space_group_name_H-M   'P 1'
#
loop_
_entity.id
_entity.type
_entity.pdbx_description
1 polymer ?
#
loop_
_entity_poly.entity_id
_entity_poly.type
_entity_poly.pdbx_seq_one_letter_code
_entity_poly.pdbx_strand_id
1 'polypeptide(L)'
;MRREVLTWNDVDGLIDHLIPQIDREFDAMIIITRGGVIPGGLLAEALNISSLLTAAVDFPFEMESEKQMDKARFMAWPKFIQFPDESLLRGRRLLVVDDVWGSGRTITAVKNRVSSAGG
;
A
#
# COMPACT_ATOMS: atom_id res chain seq x y z
N MET A 1 -21.02 6.76 8.69
CA MET A 1 -19.61 6.89 8.34
C MET A 1 -18.99 8.06 9.09
N ARG A 2 -18.01 7.80 9.89
CA ARG A 2 -17.32 8.84 10.67
C ARG A 2 -16.37 9.62 9.75
N ARG A 3 -16.49 10.94 9.78
CA ARG A 3 -15.55 11.84 9.11
C ARG A 3 -14.63 12.49 10.12
N GLU A 4 -13.35 12.35 9.91
CA GLU A 4 -12.32 13.08 10.65
C GLU A 4 -11.57 13.97 9.67
N VAL A 5 -11.37 15.23 10.07
CA VAL A 5 -10.51 16.14 9.32
C VAL A 5 -9.16 16.17 10.01
N LEU A 6 -8.13 15.75 9.29
CA LEU A 6 -6.76 15.74 9.79
C LEU A 6 -6.00 16.95 9.25
N THR A 7 -5.30 17.64 10.13
CA THR A 7 -4.33 18.66 9.76
C THR A 7 -2.99 18.01 9.40
N TRP A 8 -2.08 18.78 8.80
CA TRP A 8 -0.72 18.30 8.56
C TRP A 8 0.03 17.98 9.88
N ASN A 9 -0.24 18.72 10.94
CA ASN A 9 0.31 18.41 12.27
C ASN A 9 -0.22 17.07 12.78
N ASP A 10 -1.48 16.76 12.54
CA ASP A 10 -2.06 15.46 12.91
C ASP A 10 -1.39 14.33 12.15
N VAL A 11 -1.13 14.51 10.86
CA VAL A 11 -0.44 13.52 10.03
C VAL A 11 0.99 13.31 10.53
N ASP A 12 1.73 14.37 10.81
CA ASP A 12 3.07 14.29 11.39
C ASP A 12 3.07 13.54 12.72
N GLY A 13 2.08 13.83 13.58
CA GLY A 13 1.93 13.14 14.86
C GLY A 13 1.66 11.65 14.71
N LEU A 14 0.84 11.26 13.74
CA LEU A 14 0.59 9.85 13.43
C LEU A 14 1.85 9.15 12.92
N ILE A 15 2.61 9.80 12.06
CA ILE A 15 3.89 9.27 11.56
C ILE A 15 4.87 9.11 12.72
N ASP A 16 5.02 10.11 13.58
CA ASP A 16 5.90 10.06 14.76
C ASP A 16 5.51 8.92 15.71
N HIS A 17 4.21 8.66 15.85
CA HIS A 17 3.70 7.54 16.64
C HIS A 17 4.02 6.19 16.01
N LEU A 18 4.00 6.11 14.70
CA LEU A 18 4.22 4.88 13.94
C LEU A 18 5.70 4.48 13.90
N ILE A 19 6.62 5.43 13.80
CA ILE A 19 8.05 5.17 13.63
C ILE A 19 8.62 4.23 14.71
N PRO A 20 8.36 4.43 16.02
CA PRO A 20 8.87 3.52 17.05
C PRO A 20 8.36 2.08 16.96
N GLN A 21 7.25 1.86 16.25
CA GLN A 21 6.67 0.54 16.05
C GLN A 21 7.34 -0.22 14.91
N ILE A 22 8.12 0.47 14.09
CA ILE A 22 8.88 -0.11 12.98
C ILE A 22 10.28 -0.40 13.49
N ASP A 23 10.53 -1.64 13.88
CA ASP A 23 11.77 -2.10 14.50
C ASP A 23 12.75 -2.74 13.52
N ARG A 24 12.48 -2.66 12.23
CA ARG A 24 13.27 -3.30 11.18
C ARG A 24 13.77 -2.29 10.18
N GLU A 25 14.91 -2.60 9.58
CA GLU A 25 15.41 -1.86 8.42
C GLU A 25 14.80 -2.45 7.13
N PHE A 26 14.45 -1.56 6.22
CA PHE A 26 13.91 -1.93 4.91
C PHE A 26 14.84 -1.44 3.80
N ASP A 27 14.97 -2.24 2.77
CA ASP A 27 15.81 -1.92 1.60
C ASP A 27 15.10 -0.96 0.64
N ALA A 28 13.79 -1.04 0.58
CA ALA A 28 12.98 -0.21 -0.29
C ALA A 28 11.56 -0.09 0.25
N MET A 29 10.83 0.90 -0.26
CA MET A 29 9.43 1.12 0.05
C MET A 29 8.61 1.00 -1.23
N ILE A 30 7.48 0.30 -1.13
CA ILE A 30 6.46 0.28 -2.18
C ILE A 30 5.31 1.17 -1.74
N ILE A 31 5.08 2.24 -2.47
CA ILE A 31 4.00 3.18 -2.21
C ILE A 31 2.83 2.83 -3.12
N ILE A 32 1.69 2.53 -2.51
CA ILE A 32 0.46 2.29 -3.28
C ILE A 32 -0.14 3.63 -3.66
N THR A 33 -0.10 3.91 -4.95
CA THR A 33 -0.61 5.18 -5.46
C THR A 33 -2.13 5.15 -5.54
N ARG A 34 -2.74 6.25 -5.28
CA ARG A 34 -2.22 7.58 -4.93
C ARG A 34 -2.09 7.80 -3.42
N GLY A 35 -2.96 7.15 -2.66
CA GLY A 35 -3.14 7.45 -1.23
C GLY A 35 -1.89 7.31 -0.39
N GLY A 36 -1.02 6.36 -0.73
CA GLY A 36 0.22 6.12 -0.02
C GLY A 36 1.34 7.14 -0.25
N VAL A 37 1.19 8.04 -1.21
CA VAL A 37 2.29 8.95 -1.63
C VAL A 37 2.73 9.88 -0.50
N ILE A 38 1.79 10.53 0.17
CA ILE A 38 2.12 11.46 1.25
C ILE A 38 2.65 10.73 2.49
N PRO A 39 1.92 9.76 3.07
CA PRO A 39 2.44 9.04 4.23
C PRO A 39 3.73 8.27 3.90
N GLY A 40 3.81 7.70 2.69
CA GLY A 40 4.99 6.98 2.24
C GLY A 40 6.22 7.87 2.15
N GLY A 41 6.08 9.07 1.60
CA GLY A 41 7.17 10.04 1.51
C GLY A 41 7.69 10.48 2.88
N LEU A 42 6.79 10.75 3.81
CA LEU A 42 7.13 11.13 5.18
C LEU A 42 7.85 9.98 5.92
N LEU A 43 7.33 8.77 5.79
CA LEU A 43 7.95 7.58 6.40
C LEU A 43 9.32 7.28 5.79
N ALA A 44 9.44 7.39 4.47
CA ALA A 44 10.71 7.14 3.79
C ALA A 44 11.81 8.08 4.27
N GLU A 45 11.49 9.35 4.43
CA GLU A 45 12.43 10.33 4.97
C GLU A 45 12.81 10.02 6.42
N ALA A 46 11.82 9.73 7.27
CA ALA A 46 12.04 9.41 8.67
C ALA A 46 12.82 8.11 8.88
N LEU A 47 12.60 7.11 8.04
CA LEU A 47 13.28 5.80 8.10
C LEU A 47 14.55 5.74 7.24
N ASN A 48 14.88 6.84 6.57
CA ASN A 48 16.03 6.94 5.68
C ASN A 48 16.02 5.89 4.55
N ILE A 49 14.85 5.69 3.96
CA ILE A 49 14.66 4.80 2.81
C ILE A 49 14.72 5.65 1.55
N SER A 50 15.73 5.43 0.72
CA SER A 50 15.92 6.19 -0.52
C SER A 50 15.37 5.51 -1.76
N SER A 51 15.16 4.21 -1.72
CA SER A 51 14.61 3.45 -2.84
C SER A 51 13.09 3.40 -2.74
N LEU A 52 12.42 4.23 -3.51
CA LEU A 52 10.96 4.35 -3.53
C LEU A 52 10.42 3.74 -4.82
N LEU A 53 9.54 2.76 -4.65
CA LEU A 53 8.85 2.08 -5.74
C LEU A 53 7.36 2.36 -5.62
N THR A 54 6.63 2.27 -6.72
CA THR A 54 5.20 2.50 -6.72
C THR A 54 4.45 1.29 -7.23
N ALA A 55 3.23 1.11 -6.75
CA ALA A 55 2.29 0.11 -7.25
C ALA A 55 0.91 0.73 -7.38
N ALA A 56 0.20 0.35 -8.43
CA ALA A 56 -1.18 0.74 -8.63
C ALA A 56 -2.00 -0.50 -8.94
N VAL A 57 -3.07 -0.72 -8.18
CA VAL A 57 -3.92 -1.90 -8.28
C VAL A 57 -5.36 -1.47 -8.47
N ASP A 58 -6.05 -2.14 -9.38
CA ASP A 58 -7.46 -1.95 -9.63
C ASP A 58 -8.21 -3.27 -9.50
N PHE A 59 -9.48 -3.18 -9.15
CA PHE A 59 -10.39 -4.31 -9.11
C PHE A 59 -11.50 -4.05 -10.13
N PRO A 60 -11.36 -4.55 -11.37
CA PRO A 60 -12.16 -4.11 -12.51
C PRO A 60 -13.66 -4.49 -12.47
N PHE A 61 -14.06 -5.27 -11.48
CA PHE A 61 -15.46 -5.61 -11.30
C PHE A 61 -16.13 -4.74 -10.25
N GLU A 62 -16.15 -3.41 -10.46
CA GLU A 62 -17.11 -2.55 -9.79
C GLU A 62 -18.48 -2.81 -10.42
N MET A 63 -19.43 -3.25 -9.60
CA MET A 63 -20.65 -3.84 -10.08
C MET A 63 -21.78 -2.84 -10.21
N GLU A 64 -22.57 -3.01 -11.28
CA GLU A 64 -23.78 -2.25 -11.54
C GLU A 64 -24.96 -2.64 -10.63
N SER A 65 -24.91 -3.83 -10.02
CA SER A 65 -25.97 -4.30 -9.10
C SER A 65 -25.39 -4.99 -7.87
N GLU A 66 -26.11 -4.87 -6.71
CA GLU A 66 -25.69 -5.51 -5.47
C GLU A 66 -25.55 -7.03 -5.55
N LYS A 67 -26.41 -7.68 -6.31
CA LYS A 67 -26.35 -9.14 -6.50
C LYS A 67 -25.12 -9.60 -7.27
N GLN A 68 -24.67 -8.79 -8.22
CA GLN A 68 -23.45 -9.06 -8.97
C GLN A 68 -22.24 -8.66 -8.15
N MET A 69 -22.39 -7.65 -7.29
CA MET A 69 -21.33 -7.17 -6.41
C MET A 69 -20.82 -8.23 -5.45
N ASP A 70 -21.72 -8.97 -4.80
CA ASP A 70 -21.34 -10.04 -3.86
C ASP A 70 -20.63 -11.20 -4.58
N LYS A 71 -21.12 -11.56 -5.74
CA LYS A 71 -20.50 -12.59 -6.57
C LYS A 71 -19.14 -12.16 -7.09
N ALA A 72 -19.01 -10.92 -7.52
CA ALA A 72 -17.77 -10.40 -8.07
C ALA A 72 -16.71 -10.11 -7.00
N ARG A 73 -17.10 -9.80 -5.78
CA ARG A 73 -16.15 -9.67 -4.66
C ARG A 73 -15.36 -10.95 -4.41
N PHE A 74 -15.99 -12.11 -4.60
CA PHE A 74 -15.31 -13.40 -4.51
C PHE A 74 -14.49 -13.73 -5.75
N MET A 75 -14.89 -13.20 -6.90
CA MET A 75 -14.30 -13.54 -8.20
C MET A 75 -13.43 -12.42 -8.77
N ALA A 76 -13.41 -11.25 -8.12
CA ALA A 76 -12.62 -10.12 -8.59
C ALA A 76 -11.13 -10.37 -8.39
N TRP A 77 -10.40 -10.44 -9.48
CA TRP A 77 -8.96 -10.53 -9.48
C TRP A 77 -8.37 -9.13 -9.49
N PRO A 78 -7.31 -8.88 -8.71
CA PRO A 78 -6.61 -7.61 -8.79
C PRO A 78 -5.97 -7.44 -10.16
N LYS A 79 -6.15 -6.27 -10.74
CA LYS A 79 -5.44 -5.86 -11.94
C LYS A 79 -4.32 -4.90 -11.54
N PHE A 80 -3.09 -5.30 -11.79
CA PHE A 80 -1.94 -4.44 -11.53
C PHE A 80 -1.77 -3.49 -12.72
N ILE A 81 -2.13 -2.24 -12.51
CA ILE A 81 -1.97 -1.19 -13.51
C ILE A 81 -0.49 -0.83 -13.64
N GLN A 82 0.22 -0.83 -12.52
CA GLN A 82 1.65 -0.61 -12.45
C GLN A 82 2.19 -1.41 -11.27
N PHE A 83 3.31 -2.04 -11.47
CA PHE A 83 4.00 -2.81 -10.42
C PHE A 83 5.51 -2.82 -10.72
N PRO A 84 6.37 -2.78 -9.68
CA PRO A 84 7.81 -2.81 -9.89
C PRO A 84 8.28 -4.12 -10.52
N ASP A 85 9.37 -4.06 -11.24
CA ASP A 85 10.03 -5.25 -11.79
C ASP A 85 10.51 -6.17 -10.65
N GLU A 86 10.40 -7.48 -10.84
CA GLU A 86 10.80 -8.47 -9.85
C GLU A 86 12.27 -8.34 -9.43
N SER A 87 13.12 -7.90 -10.34
CA SER A 87 14.55 -7.68 -10.05
C SER A 87 14.77 -6.64 -8.95
N LEU A 88 13.83 -5.71 -8.77
CA LEU A 88 13.89 -4.68 -7.74
C LEU A 88 13.37 -5.17 -6.38
N LEU A 89 12.72 -6.33 -6.35
CA LEU A 89 12.06 -6.86 -5.16
C LEU A 89 12.77 -8.06 -4.57
N ARG A 90 13.39 -8.87 -5.42
CA ARG A 90 13.93 -10.17 -5.02
C ARG A 90 15.01 -10.05 -3.95
N GLY A 91 14.82 -10.79 -2.86
CA GLY A 91 15.77 -10.84 -1.75
C GLY A 91 15.83 -9.56 -0.91
N ARG A 92 14.92 -8.62 -1.11
CA ARG A 92 14.90 -7.34 -0.40
C ARG A 92 13.78 -7.29 0.63
N ARG A 93 14.01 -6.54 1.68
CA ARG A 93 12.97 -6.21 2.67
C ARG A 93 12.22 -4.98 2.19
N LEU A 94 10.92 -5.13 2.04
CA LEU A 94 10.08 -4.11 1.43
C LEU A 94 8.99 -3.68 2.42
N LEU A 95 8.88 -2.38 2.60
CA LEU A 95 7.79 -1.77 3.35
C LEU A 95 6.71 -1.30 2.38
N VAL A 96 5.51 -1.81 2.53
CA VAL A 96 4.37 -1.42 1.70
C VAL A 96 3.52 -0.40 2.45
N VAL A 97 3.25 0.72 1.81
CA VAL A 97 2.52 1.84 2.43
C VAL A 97 1.28 2.20 1.60
N ASP A 98 0.15 2.27 2.28
CA ASP A 98 -1.11 2.78 1.75
C ASP A 98 -1.73 3.73 2.78
N ASP A 99 -2.70 4.54 2.37
CA ASP A 99 -3.35 5.52 3.26
C ASP A 99 -4.54 4.94 4.02
N VAL A 100 -5.27 4.02 3.40
CA VAL A 100 -6.50 3.44 3.95
C VAL A 100 -6.45 1.92 3.85
N TRP A 101 -6.74 1.25 4.95
CA TRP A 101 -6.85 -0.20 4.95
C TRP A 101 -8.10 -0.69 4.21
N GLY A 102 -9.25 -0.07 4.45
CA GLY A 102 -10.53 -0.48 3.86
C GLY A 102 -10.80 -1.96 4.08
N SER A 103 -11.02 -2.71 3.00
CA SER A 103 -11.18 -4.17 3.05
C SER A 103 -9.85 -4.92 3.17
N GLY A 104 -8.74 -4.25 3.03
CA GLY A 104 -7.42 -4.87 2.97
C GLY A 104 -7.09 -5.55 1.65
N ARG A 105 -7.96 -5.46 0.66
CA ARG A 105 -7.80 -6.17 -0.63
C ARG A 105 -6.59 -5.69 -1.41
N THR A 106 -6.40 -4.38 -1.49
CA THR A 106 -5.30 -3.77 -2.24
C THR A 106 -3.96 -4.14 -1.62
N ILE A 107 -3.81 -3.94 -0.33
CA ILE A 107 -2.55 -4.24 0.37
C ILE A 107 -2.24 -5.73 0.38
N THR A 108 -3.26 -6.57 0.50
CA THR A 108 -3.12 -8.03 0.43
C THR A 108 -2.65 -8.46 -0.95
N ALA A 109 -3.22 -7.91 -2.01
CA ALA A 109 -2.82 -8.20 -3.38
C ALA A 109 -1.35 -7.81 -3.64
N VAL A 110 -0.94 -6.64 -3.18
CA VAL A 110 0.44 -6.17 -3.31
C VAL A 110 1.40 -7.05 -2.51
N LYS A 111 1.05 -7.37 -1.26
CA LYS A 111 1.85 -8.24 -0.40
C LYS A 111 2.06 -9.62 -1.02
N ASN A 112 1.01 -10.22 -1.55
CA ASN A 112 1.09 -11.53 -2.18
C ASN A 112 1.99 -11.50 -3.42
N ARG A 113 1.89 -10.45 -4.22
CA ARG A 113 2.72 -10.30 -5.40
C ARG A 113 4.19 -10.07 -5.06
N VAL A 114 4.46 -9.27 -4.04
CA VAL A 114 5.82 -9.08 -3.52
C VAL A 114 6.42 -10.40 -3.08
N SER A 115 5.69 -11.18 -2.29
CA SER A 115 6.14 -12.49 -1.82
C SER A 115 6.40 -13.45 -2.98
N SER A 116 5.56 -13.45 -4.00
CA SER A 116 5.73 -14.26 -5.21
C SER A 116 6.97 -13.86 -6.00
N ALA A 117 7.38 -12.60 -5.93
CA ALA A 117 8.59 -12.08 -6.58
C ALA A 117 9.87 -12.30 -5.76
N GLY A 118 9.76 -12.86 -4.56
CA GLY A 118 10.92 -13.16 -3.68
C GLY A 118 11.31 -12.02 -2.75
N GLY A 119 10.44 -11.05 -2.61
CA GLY A 119 10.61 -9.96 -1.65
C GLY A 119 10.12 -10.29 -0.25
#